data_dd4f21adf19d42dfcf84006d6a82332e
#
_entry.id   dd4f21adf19d42dfcf84006d6a82332e
#
_cell.length_a   1.000
_cell.length_b   1.000
_cell.length_c   1.000
_cell.angle_alpha   90.00
_cell.angle_beta   90.00
_cell.angle_gamma   90.00
#
_symmetry.space_group_name_H-M   'P 1'
#
loop_
_entity.id
_entity.type
_entity.pdbx_description
1 polymer ?
#
loop_
_entity_poly.entity_id
_entity_poly.type
_entity_poly.pdbx_seq_one_letter_code
_entity_poly.pdbx_strand_id
1 'polypeptide(L)'
;MKAVAAAIAVCTSFLAVSVVLAQSKNSDKPPVDATPTYDPAIYAELQKAPEKARNRANPLQNDPDAIAAGAILFERHCAECHGNSAEGSRKAPSIRVPEVQSASPGALFWLLTNGVVRKGMPVWSKLPEPQRWQLVRYIKSLGVPAPAAESPTAKP
;
A
#
# COMPACT_ATOMS: atom_id res chain seq x y z
N MET A 1 -75.33 -16.33 -57.61
CA MET A 1 -74.77 -15.27 -58.42
C MET A 1 -73.79 -14.47 -57.57
N LYS A 2 -72.55 -14.43 -57.94
CA LYS A 2 -71.43 -13.63 -57.48
C LYS A 2 -70.95 -13.92 -56.03
N ALA A 3 -69.99 -14.83 -55.94
CA ALA A 3 -69.05 -15.02 -54.82
C ALA A 3 -68.08 -13.84 -54.72
N VAL A 4 -67.87 -13.36 -53.49
CA VAL A 4 -66.79 -12.44 -53.19
C VAL A 4 -65.88 -13.12 -52.19
N ALA A 5 -64.71 -13.50 -52.69
CA ALA A 5 -63.67 -14.08 -51.84
C ALA A 5 -63.00 -12.97 -51.03
N ALA A 6 -63.02 -13.08 -49.70
CA ALA A 6 -62.25 -12.21 -48.82
C ALA A 6 -60.93 -12.90 -48.48
N ALA A 7 -59.86 -12.33 -49.00
CA ALA A 7 -58.51 -12.74 -48.65
C ALA A 7 -58.14 -12.19 -47.26
N ILE A 8 -57.92 -13.07 -46.31
CA ILE A 8 -57.38 -12.74 -44.98
C ILE A 8 -55.85 -12.71 -45.10
N ALA A 9 -55.27 -11.54 -45.11
CA ALA A 9 -53.82 -11.38 -44.97
C ALA A 9 -53.45 -11.50 -43.50
N VAL A 10 -52.78 -12.60 -43.17
CA VAL A 10 -52.19 -12.79 -41.86
C VAL A 10 -50.88 -12.05 -41.81
N CYS A 11 -50.87 -10.88 -41.17
CA CYS A 11 -49.72 -10.09 -40.92
C CYS A 11 -48.98 -10.63 -39.67
N THR A 12 -48.01 -11.52 -39.88
CA THR A 12 -47.14 -12.00 -38.79
C THR A 12 -46.12 -10.92 -38.49
N SER A 13 -46.41 -10.12 -37.47
CA SER A 13 -45.45 -9.15 -36.92
C SER A 13 -44.38 -9.89 -36.16
N PHE A 14 -43.20 -10.04 -36.75
CA PHE A 14 -41.98 -10.40 -36.05
C PHE A 14 -41.56 -9.25 -35.15
N LEU A 15 -41.86 -9.36 -33.86
CA LEU A 15 -41.27 -8.55 -32.81
C LEU A 15 -39.82 -8.98 -32.65
N ALA A 16 -38.91 -8.29 -33.32
CA ALA A 16 -37.47 -8.40 -33.03
C ALA A 16 -37.22 -7.77 -31.69
N VAL A 17 -37.11 -8.61 -30.66
CA VAL A 17 -36.59 -8.19 -29.36
C VAL A 17 -35.10 -7.96 -29.52
N SER A 18 -34.73 -6.69 -29.74
CA SER A 18 -33.34 -6.26 -29.65
C SER A 18 -32.91 -6.29 -28.18
N VAL A 19 -32.29 -7.38 -27.77
CA VAL A 19 -31.55 -7.43 -26.51
C VAL A 19 -30.32 -6.55 -26.68
N VAL A 20 -30.43 -5.31 -26.25
CA VAL A 20 -29.28 -4.44 -26.06
C VAL A 20 -28.52 -5.00 -24.88
N LEU A 21 -27.48 -5.80 -25.18
CA LEU A 21 -26.44 -6.14 -24.21
C LEU A 21 -25.74 -4.84 -23.84
N ALA A 22 -26.19 -4.23 -22.75
CA ALA A 22 -25.45 -3.19 -22.08
C ALA A 22 -24.14 -3.82 -21.60
N GLN A 23 -23.10 -3.73 -22.43
CA GLN A 23 -21.73 -3.99 -21.99
C GLN A 23 -21.42 -2.91 -20.96
N SER A 24 -21.58 -3.30 -19.69
CA SER A 24 -21.03 -2.58 -18.59
C SER A 24 -19.53 -2.42 -18.89
N LYS A 25 -19.12 -1.22 -19.20
CA LYS A 25 -17.71 -0.83 -19.15
C LYS A 25 -17.30 -0.94 -17.71
N ASN A 26 -16.98 -2.19 -17.29
CA ASN A 26 -16.30 -2.40 -16.04
C ASN A 26 -15.02 -1.62 -16.14
N SER A 27 -14.97 -0.61 -15.29
CA SER A 27 -13.81 0.15 -14.90
C SER A 27 -12.54 -0.67 -15.07
N ASP A 28 -11.60 -0.14 -15.84
CA ASP A 28 -10.20 -0.52 -15.83
C ASP A 28 -9.59 -0.12 -14.46
N LYS A 29 -10.15 -0.67 -13.39
CA LYS A 29 -9.45 -0.76 -12.13
C LYS A 29 -8.49 -1.93 -12.32
N PRO A 30 -7.17 -1.70 -12.34
CA PRO A 30 -6.21 -2.79 -12.43
C PRO A 30 -6.53 -3.79 -11.32
N PRO A 31 -6.41 -5.11 -11.60
CA PRO A 31 -6.67 -6.13 -10.60
C PRO A 31 -5.93 -5.78 -9.32
N VAL A 32 -6.62 -5.77 -8.20
CA VAL A 32 -6.02 -5.53 -6.86
C VAL A 32 -4.99 -6.60 -6.47
N ASP A 33 -4.80 -7.58 -7.33
CA ASP A 33 -3.78 -8.64 -7.23
C ASP A 33 -2.55 -8.40 -8.14
N ALA A 34 -2.39 -7.19 -8.66
CA ALA A 34 -1.08 -6.78 -9.13
C ALA A 34 -0.21 -6.56 -7.90
N THR A 35 0.33 -7.64 -7.36
CA THR A 35 1.53 -7.59 -6.52
C THR A 35 2.48 -6.64 -7.25
N PRO A 36 2.86 -5.48 -6.67
CA PRO A 36 3.80 -4.58 -7.33
C PRO A 36 4.97 -5.44 -7.75
N THR A 37 5.38 -5.36 -9.01
CA THR A 37 6.54 -6.12 -9.50
C THR A 37 7.73 -5.63 -8.70
N TYR A 38 7.99 -6.36 -7.65
CA TYR A 38 8.90 -6.04 -6.59
C TYR A 38 10.29 -6.49 -7.04
N ASP A 39 11.17 -5.50 -7.28
CA ASP A 39 12.58 -5.77 -7.52
C ASP A 39 13.32 -5.76 -6.16
N PRO A 40 13.75 -6.93 -5.63
CA PRO A 40 14.49 -6.99 -4.38
C PRO A 40 15.76 -6.12 -4.36
N ALA A 41 16.34 -5.85 -5.51
CA ALA A 41 17.52 -5.01 -5.63
C ALA A 41 17.29 -3.56 -5.17
N ILE A 42 16.02 -3.11 -5.12
CA ILE A 42 15.70 -1.78 -4.63
C ILE A 42 16.02 -1.63 -3.14
N TYR A 43 15.97 -2.74 -2.39
CA TYR A 43 16.24 -2.80 -0.95
C TYR A 43 17.70 -3.13 -0.61
N ALA A 44 18.55 -3.35 -1.62
CA ALA A 44 19.97 -3.61 -1.41
C ALA A 44 20.69 -2.47 -0.65
N GLU A 45 20.09 -1.27 -0.64
CA GLU A 45 20.64 -0.14 0.12
C GLU A 45 20.67 -0.41 1.64
N LEU A 46 19.74 -1.21 2.17
CA LEU A 46 19.74 -1.61 3.58
C LEU A 46 20.97 -2.44 3.95
N GLN A 47 21.50 -3.22 3.02
CA GLN A 47 22.68 -4.06 3.23
C GLN A 47 23.98 -3.23 3.27
N LYS A 48 23.96 -1.99 2.78
CA LYS A 48 25.10 -1.09 2.81
C LYS A 48 25.35 -0.45 4.18
N ALA A 49 24.42 -0.60 5.12
CA ALA A 49 24.61 -0.11 6.48
C ALA A 49 25.84 -0.80 7.11
N PRO A 50 26.83 -0.03 7.60
CA PRO A 50 28.00 -0.60 8.27
C PRO A 50 27.59 -1.46 9.47
N GLU A 51 28.39 -2.46 9.82
CA GLU A 51 28.10 -3.36 10.93
C GLU A 51 27.83 -2.59 12.24
N LYS A 52 28.66 -1.60 12.56
CA LYS A 52 28.45 -0.73 13.73
C LYS A 52 27.08 -0.06 13.73
N ALA A 53 26.56 0.33 12.55
CA ALA A 53 25.23 0.91 12.44
C ALA A 53 24.14 -0.15 12.60
N ARG A 54 24.29 -1.32 11.96
CA ARG A 54 23.33 -2.42 12.06
C ARG A 54 23.14 -2.92 13.49
N ASN A 55 24.20 -2.90 14.30
CA ASN A 55 24.19 -3.37 15.68
C ASN A 55 23.60 -2.35 16.68
N ARG A 56 23.18 -1.15 16.21
CA ARG A 56 22.50 -0.18 17.07
C ARG A 56 21.07 -0.63 17.37
N ALA A 57 20.76 -0.78 18.66
CA ALA A 57 19.40 -0.97 19.12
C ALA A 57 18.61 0.37 19.04
N ASN A 58 17.30 0.28 18.88
CA ASN A 58 16.44 1.47 18.98
C ASN A 58 16.25 1.79 20.49
N PRO A 59 16.71 2.96 20.97
CA PRO A 59 16.54 3.35 22.38
C PRO A 59 15.07 3.52 22.77
N LEU A 60 14.16 3.72 21.78
CA LEU A 60 12.73 3.88 21.99
C LEU A 60 11.95 2.57 21.75
N GLN A 61 12.61 1.41 21.78
CA GLN A 61 11.98 0.13 21.48
C GLN A 61 10.80 -0.17 22.41
N ASN A 62 10.90 0.22 23.67
CA ASN A 62 9.89 -0.02 24.71
C ASN A 62 9.07 1.23 25.06
N ASP A 63 9.23 2.31 24.31
CA ASP A 63 8.46 3.53 24.49
C ASP A 63 7.07 3.35 23.81
N PRO A 64 5.97 3.39 24.59
CA PRO A 64 4.62 3.18 24.05
C PRO A 64 4.20 4.30 23.08
N ASP A 65 4.71 5.51 23.26
CA ASP A 65 4.33 6.68 22.48
C ASP A 65 5.14 6.79 21.17
N ALA A 66 6.25 6.08 21.08
CA ALA A 66 7.16 6.19 19.93
C ALA A 66 6.52 5.76 18.61
N ILE A 67 5.57 4.81 18.62
CA ILE A 67 4.85 4.38 17.41
C ILE A 67 3.93 5.50 16.91
N ALA A 68 3.13 6.09 17.80
CA ALA A 68 2.20 7.16 17.44
C ALA A 68 2.95 8.41 16.94
N ALA A 69 4.02 8.80 17.65
CA ALA A 69 4.87 9.91 17.22
C ALA A 69 5.53 9.63 15.87
N GLY A 70 6.02 8.40 15.66
CA GLY A 70 6.60 7.95 14.39
C GLY A 70 5.59 7.96 13.24
N ALA A 71 4.33 7.60 13.49
CA ALA A 71 3.26 7.65 12.49
C ALA A 71 3.02 9.08 11.99
N ILE A 72 2.96 10.05 12.91
CA ILE A 72 2.80 11.48 12.57
C ILE A 72 3.98 11.98 11.72
N LEU A 73 5.20 11.57 12.09
CA LEU A 73 6.41 11.93 11.32
C LEU A 73 6.40 11.29 9.93
N PHE A 74 5.95 10.03 9.84
CA PHE A 74 5.84 9.31 8.57
C PHE A 74 4.84 9.98 7.64
N GLU A 75 3.65 10.30 8.13
CA GLU A 75 2.62 11.02 7.35
C GLU A 75 3.18 12.32 6.79
N ARG A 76 3.90 13.08 7.61
CA ARG A 76 4.41 14.41 7.27
C ARG A 76 5.57 14.38 6.28
N HIS A 77 6.42 13.37 6.31
CA HIS A 77 7.71 13.36 5.62
C HIS A 77 7.89 12.22 4.61
N CYS A 78 7.10 11.15 4.71
CA CYS A 78 7.35 9.92 3.97
C CYS A 78 6.16 9.49 3.10
N ALA A 79 4.92 9.73 3.56
CA ALA A 79 3.69 9.24 2.95
C ALA A 79 3.50 9.72 1.52
N GLU A 80 3.92 10.94 1.17
CA GLU A 80 3.81 11.47 -0.20
C GLU A 80 4.48 10.55 -1.23
N CYS A 81 5.57 9.89 -0.85
CA CYS A 81 6.30 8.99 -1.73
C CYS A 81 5.94 7.51 -1.47
N HIS A 82 5.89 7.11 -0.19
CA HIS A 82 5.74 5.71 0.20
C HIS A 82 4.29 5.24 0.36
N GLY A 83 3.31 6.13 0.14
CA GLY A 83 1.89 5.84 0.39
C GLY A 83 1.51 6.03 1.86
N ASN A 84 0.22 6.36 2.12
CA ASN A 84 -0.26 6.67 3.48
C ASN A 84 -0.17 5.47 4.43
N SER A 85 -0.31 4.26 3.89
CA SER A 85 -0.16 3.00 4.63
C SER A 85 1.21 2.34 4.40
N ALA A 86 2.17 3.08 3.85
CA ALA A 86 3.52 2.60 3.53
C ALA A 86 3.56 1.44 2.51
N GLU A 87 2.51 1.33 1.69
CA GLU A 87 2.33 0.33 0.65
C GLU A 87 3.22 0.54 -0.56
N GLY A 88 3.84 1.71 -0.67
CA GLY A 88 4.61 2.12 -1.83
C GLY A 88 3.77 2.85 -2.88
N SER A 89 4.44 3.41 -3.87
CA SER A 89 3.85 4.10 -5.00
C SER A 89 4.78 4.03 -6.21
N ARG A 90 4.43 4.72 -7.31
CA ARG A 90 5.38 4.91 -8.43
C ARG A 90 6.61 5.75 -8.06
N LYS A 91 6.56 6.52 -6.96
CA LYS A 91 7.67 7.38 -6.52
C LYS A 91 8.66 6.64 -5.62
N ALA A 92 8.18 5.68 -4.81
CA ALA A 92 9.01 4.97 -3.84
C ALA A 92 8.46 3.57 -3.53
N PRO A 93 9.32 2.62 -3.15
CA PRO A 93 8.92 1.25 -2.87
C PRO A 93 8.10 1.11 -1.58
N SER A 94 7.40 -0.02 -1.46
CA SER A 94 6.73 -0.40 -0.22
C SER A 94 7.73 -0.54 0.94
N ILE A 95 7.32 -0.09 2.12
CA ILE A 95 8.10 -0.27 3.35
C ILE A 95 7.60 -1.48 4.16
N ARG A 96 6.48 -2.07 3.76
CA ARG A 96 5.85 -3.20 4.45
C ARG A 96 6.45 -4.57 4.09
N VAL A 97 7.37 -4.60 3.17
CA VAL A 97 7.97 -5.82 2.63
C VAL A 97 8.92 -6.52 3.61
N PRO A 98 9.10 -7.84 3.48
CA PRO A 98 9.96 -8.62 4.37
C PRO A 98 11.37 -8.06 4.54
N GLU A 99 11.98 -7.52 3.47
CA GLU A 99 13.34 -6.98 3.50
C GLU A 99 13.48 -5.78 4.43
N VAL A 100 12.46 -4.92 4.47
CA VAL A 100 12.44 -3.79 5.40
C VAL A 100 12.10 -4.26 6.80
N GLN A 101 11.13 -5.17 6.91
CA GLN A 101 10.66 -5.66 8.19
C GLN A 101 11.68 -6.56 8.92
N SER A 102 12.52 -7.29 8.19
CA SER A 102 13.63 -8.08 8.75
C SER A 102 14.89 -7.26 9.03
N ALA A 103 15.03 -6.08 8.42
CA ALA A 103 16.20 -5.23 8.64
C ALA A 103 16.33 -4.82 10.12
N SER A 104 17.56 -4.73 10.61
CA SER A 104 17.79 -4.28 11.98
C SER A 104 17.36 -2.81 12.15
N PRO A 105 16.92 -2.42 13.36
CA PRO A 105 16.57 -1.02 13.63
C PRO A 105 17.70 -0.05 13.29
N GLY A 106 18.93 -0.45 13.56
CA GLY A 106 20.10 0.36 13.25
C GLY A 106 20.36 0.53 11.75
N ALA A 107 20.06 -0.49 10.93
CA ALA A 107 20.15 -0.37 9.47
C ALA A 107 19.11 0.62 8.91
N LEU A 108 17.89 0.57 9.41
CA LEU A 108 16.82 1.52 9.05
C LEU A 108 17.20 2.95 9.49
N PHE A 109 17.70 3.10 10.70
CA PHE A 109 18.17 4.39 11.20
C PHE A 109 19.30 4.97 10.33
N TRP A 110 20.26 4.12 9.94
CA TRP A 110 21.35 4.52 9.05
C TRP A 110 20.82 4.94 7.68
N LEU A 111 19.88 4.17 7.10
CA LEU A 111 19.26 4.51 5.82
C LEU A 111 18.52 5.86 5.88
N LEU A 112 17.71 6.11 6.91
CA LEU A 112 17.06 7.39 7.12
C LEU A 112 18.07 8.53 7.24
N THR A 113 19.15 8.30 7.97
CA THR A 113 20.18 9.30 8.18
C THR A 113 20.89 9.72 6.88
N ASN A 114 21.18 8.74 6.00
CA ASN A 114 21.98 8.98 4.80
C ASN A 114 21.13 9.14 3.54
N GLY A 115 19.85 8.72 3.58
CA GLY A 115 18.99 8.69 2.41
C GLY A 115 19.46 7.72 1.35
N VAL A 116 18.75 7.71 0.21
CA VAL A 116 19.14 7.03 -1.03
C VAL A 116 19.00 8.05 -2.17
N VAL A 117 19.79 9.10 -2.10
CA VAL A 117 19.65 10.30 -2.94
C VAL A 117 19.62 9.95 -4.43
N ARG A 118 20.46 8.99 -4.86
CA ARG A 118 20.51 8.55 -6.26
C ARG A 118 19.21 7.87 -6.74
N LYS A 119 18.36 7.43 -5.82
CA LYS A 119 17.04 6.83 -6.09
C LYS A 119 15.89 7.74 -5.64
N GLY A 120 16.17 9.00 -5.32
CA GLY A 120 15.17 10.01 -4.96
C GLY A 120 14.81 10.09 -3.48
N MET A 121 15.31 9.20 -2.60
CA MET A 121 15.06 9.29 -1.17
C MET A 121 16.00 10.34 -0.53
N PRO A 122 15.47 11.41 0.06
CA PRO A 122 16.30 12.46 0.65
C PRO A 122 17.00 12.00 1.95
N VAL A 123 17.98 12.80 2.35
CA VAL A 123 18.71 12.66 3.62
C VAL A 123 17.85 13.23 4.75
N TRP A 124 17.63 12.47 5.79
CA TRP A 124 16.84 12.89 6.95
C TRP A 124 17.68 13.20 8.19
N SER A 125 18.99 13.43 8.03
CA SER A 125 19.90 13.78 9.14
C SER A 125 19.53 15.09 9.86
N LYS A 126 18.74 15.96 9.21
CA LYS A 126 18.23 17.21 9.82
C LYS A 126 17.12 16.97 10.84
N LEU A 127 16.40 15.83 10.76
CA LEU A 127 15.49 15.44 11.83
C LEU A 127 16.29 15.08 13.08
N PRO A 128 15.88 15.54 14.26
CA PRO A 128 16.49 15.12 15.52
C PRO A 128 16.61 13.60 15.64
N GLU A 129 17.67 13.13 16.27
CA GLU A 129 17.91 11.68 16.43
C GLU A 129 16.73 10.94 17.04
N PRO A 130 16.05 11.42 18.11
CA PRO A 130 14.88 10.77 18.65
C PRO A 130 13.75 10.61 17.63
N GLN A 131 13.50 11.61 16.79
CA GLN A 131 12.45 11.54 15.76
C GLN A 131 12.76 10.47 14.70
N ARG A 132 14.02 10.32 14.30
CA ARG A 132 14.43 9.23 13.40
C ARG A 132 14.23 7.87 14.04
N TRP A 133 14.46 7.71 15.35
CA TRP A 133 14.17 6.48 16.08
C TRP A 133 12.67 6.20 16.23
N GLN A 134 11.84 7.24 16.40
CA GLN A 134 10.38 7.12 16.36
C GLN A 134 9.92 6.62 14.99
N LEU A 135 10.45 7.18 13.89
CA LEU A 135 10.18 6.68 12.54
C LEU A 135 10.55 5.20 12.39
N VAL A 136 11.73 4.79 12.86
CA VAL A 136 12.14 3.38 12.84
C VAL A 136 11.18 2.51 13.63
N ARG A 137 10.73 2.98 14.80
CA ARG A 137 9.77 2.22 15.64
C ARG A 137 8.42 2.04 14.92
N TYR A 138 7.92 3.08 14.29
CA TYR A 138 6.71 3.01 13.46
C TYR A 138 6.89 2.07 12.26
N ILE A 139 7.96 2.22 11.48
CA ILE A 139 8.23 1.35 10.32
C ILE A 139 8.25 -0.12 10.75
N LYS A 140 8.89 -0.46 11.85
CA LYS A 140 8.91 -1.83 12.38
C LYS A 140 7.55 -2.33 12.86
N SER A 141 6.64 -1.45 13.26
CA SER A 141 5.27 -1.83 13.64
C SER A 141 4.40 -2.21 12.45
N LEU A 142 4.73 -1.75 11.25
CA LEU A 142 3.97 -2.04 10.03
C LEU A 142 4.02 -3.52 9.60
N GLY A 143 5.00 -4.26 10.05
CA GLY A 143 5.15 -5.70 9.79
C GLY A 143 4.42 -6.60 10.79
N VAL A 144 3.94 -6.05 11.89
CA VAL A 144 3.14 -6.81 12.87
C VAL A 144 1.68 -6.72 12.45
N PRO A 145 0.95 -7.84 12.27
CA PRO A 145 -0.50 -7.78 12.10
C PRO A 145 -1.10 -6.99 13.26
N ALA A 146 -2.01 -6.05 12.96
CA ALA A 146 -2.74 -5.38 14.03
C ALA A 146 -3.36 -6.45 14.93
N PRO A 147 -3.29 -6.33 16.29
CA PRO A 147 -4.03 -7.22 17.15
C PRO A 147 -5.49 -7.17 16.68
N ALA A 148 -6.07 -8.35 16.42
CA ALA A 148 -7.46 -8.44 16.05
C ALA A 148 -8.25 -7.62 17.06
N ALA A 149 -8.97 -6.59 16.58
CA ALA A 149 -9.82 -5.79 17.45
C ALA A 149 -10.74 -6.77 18.16
N GLU A 150 -10.55 -6.94 19.47
CA GLU A 150 -11.47 -7.69 20.29
C GLU A 150 -12.84 -7.03 20.11
N SER A 151 -13.72 -7.72 19.39
CA SER A 151 -15.12 -7.33 19.31
C SER A 151 -15.62 -7.20 20.74
N PRO A 152 -16.23 -6.07 21.15
CA PRO A 152 -16.79 -6.00 22.48
C PRO A 152 -17.80 -7.14 22.64
N THR A 153 -17.45 -8.12 23.47
CA THR A 153 -18.35 -9.19 23.87
C THR A 153 -19.59 -8.54 24.42
N ALA A 154 -20.71 -8.69 23.69
CA ALA A 154 -22.00 -8.32 24.20
C ALA A 154 -22.20 -9.05 25.54
N LYS A 155 -22.29 -8.29 26.60
CA LYS A 155 -22.61 -8.77 27.94
C LYS A 155 -24.08 -9.25 27.92
N PRO A 156 -24.38 -10.40 28.48
CA PRO A 156 -25.74 -10.93 28.56
C PRO A 156 -26.67 -10.05 29.39
#